data_50baad5bf02f7d9124c67978d2a885a1
#
_entry.id   50baad5bf02f7d9124c67978d2a885a1
#
_cell.length_a   1.000
_cell.length_b   1.000
_cell.length_c   1.000
_cell.angle_alpha   90.00
_cell.angle_beta   90.00
_cell.angle_gamma   90.00
#
_symmetry.space_group_name_H-M   'P 1'
#
loop_
_entity.id
_entity.type
_entity.pdbx_description
1 polymer ?
#
loop_
_entity_poly.entity_id
_entity_poly.type
_entity_poly.pdbx_seq_one_letter_code
_entity_poly.pdbx_strand_id
1 'polypeptide(L)'
;MRKTIWGFALLVIMAFLASCSESSEYTNAIPKDAAMVVSLDFKSMAQKSGINGKEGESVVTKLTDVLKSGLEGEAYATAEKIVKNPAETGLSLTDRVYLFVTSNSNTFAVVAKVSSESKVRSLMQSLKEQGLCSDLKSESGCTWTILGNGLCAYNNGTFLLVGTLYGNPEGMKDTLLAWMRQDTANSYASTSDFAKLRDAKGDINIVANMSVLPREATMQMRMGMPADLRLEDIKCLLSTTFEKGKVVVDFESLIENKELIALYEKQTQTSTPLKGTYICLLYTSPSPRDR
;
A
#
# COMPACT_ATOMS: atom_id res chain seq x y z
N MET A 1 -24.97 46.07 -11.20
CA MET A 1 -24.84 45.32 -9.92
C MET A 1 -25.30 43.84 -9.95
N ARG A 2 -26.30 43.42 -10.72
CA ARG A 2 -26.71 41.98 -10.78
C ARG A 2 -25.72 41.08 -11.47
N LYS A 3 -24.96 41.54 -12.48
CA LYS A 3 -23.98 40.71 -13.25
C LYS A 3 -22.68 40.42 -12.49
N THR A 4 -22.28 41.26 -11.55
CA THR A 4 -21.10 41.07 -10.70
C THR A 4 -21.32 40.03 -9.60
N ILE A 5 -22.56 39.89 -9.10
CA ILE A 5 -22.92 38.91 -8.08
C ILE A 5 -22.86 37.46 -8.65
N TRP A 6 -23.28 37.27 -9.92
CA TRP A 6 -23.22 35.97 -10.59
C TRP A 6 -21.78 35.50 -10.92
N GLY A 7 -20.88 36.47 -11.24
CA GLY A 7 -19.45 36.18 -11.41
C GLY A 7 -18.78 35.73 -10.13
N PHE A 8 -19.13 36.35 -9.00
CA PHE A 8 -18.61 35.97 -7.69
C PHE A 8 -19.17 34.64 -7.21
N ALA A 9 -20.44 34.33 -7.46
CA ALA A 9 -21.05 33.05 -7.13
C ALA A 9 -20.43 31.90 -7.96
N LEU A 10 -20.11 32.12 -9.25
CA LEU A 10 -19.46 31.15 -10.11
C LEU A 10 -18.01 30.86 -9.66
N LEU A 11 -17.29 31.89 -9.21
CA LEU A 11 -15.91 31.78 -8.70
C LEU A 11 -15.87 31.03 -7.36
N VAL A 12 -16.86 31.26 -6.49
CA VAL A 12 -17.02 30.52 -5.23
C VAL A 12 -17.37 29.05 -5.50
N ILE A 13 -18.25 28.76 -6.47
CA ILE A 13 -18.60 27.39 -6.85
C ILE A 13 -17.38 26.67 -7.47
N MET A 14 -16.57 27.34 -8.29
CA MET A 14 -15.32 26.77 -8.82
C MET A 14 -14.29 26.52 -7.70
N ALA A 15 -14.21 27.35 -6.68
CA ALA A 15 -13.36 27.13 -5.51
C ALA A 15 -13.83 25.91 -4.68
N PHE A 16 -15.14 25.67 -4.58
CA PHE A 16 -15.69 24.47 -3.95
C PHE A 16 -15.48 23.19 -4.78
N LEU A 17 -15.41 23.29 -6.10
CA LEU A 17 -15.09 22.15 -6.97
C LEU A 17 -13.59 21.80 -6.98
N ALA A 18 -12.71 22.78 -6.70
CA ALA A 18 -11.28 22.54 -6.50
C ALA A 18 -10.97 21.87 -5.13
N SER A 19 -11.88 21.98 -4.16
CA SER A 19 -11.75 21.36 -2.84
C SER A 19 -12.02 19.85 -2.83
N CYS A 20 -12.48 19.24 -3.94
CA CYS A 20 -12.72 17.80 -4.03
C CYS A 20 -11.50 16.97 -4.45
N SER A 21 -10.31 17.57 -4.65
CA SER A 21 -9.08 16.83 -5.01
C SER A 21 -8.08 16.67 -3.86
N GLU A 22 -8.41 17.08 -2.65
CA GLU A 22 -7.50 16.99 -1.49
C GLU A 22 -7.28 15.57 -0.93
N SER A 23 -7.93 14.56 -1.46
CA SER A 23 -7.77 13.20 -0.93
C SER A 23 -6.50 12.47 -1.38
N SER A 24 -5.70 13.05 -2.28
CA SER A 24 -4.60 12.34 -2.94
C SER A 24 -3.20 12.86 -2.64
N GLU A 25 -3.02 13.92 -1.86
CA GLU A 25 -1.68 14.49 -1.64
C GLU A 25 -0.72 13.53 -0.95
N TYR A 26 -1.18 12.72 0.02
CA TYR A 26 -0.32 11.75 0.68
C TYR A 26 0.20 10.66 -0.27
N THR A 27 -0.53 10.33 -1.32
CA THR A 27 -0.10 9.34 -2.33
C THR A 27 1.04 9.86 -3.21
N ASN A 28 1.29 11.18 -3.19
CA ASN A 28 2.43 11.76 -3.84
C ASN A 28 3.76 11.25 -3.25
N ALA A 29 3.77 10.76 -2.02
CA ALA A 29 4.95 10.14 -1.42
C ALA A 29 5.37 8.80 -2.06
N ILE A 30 4.57 8.24 -2.96
CA ILE A 30 4.92 7.04 -3.72
C ILE A 30 5.76 7.46 -4.94
N PRO A 31 7.03 7.03 -5.05
CA PRO A 31 7.89 7.41 -6.16
C PRO A 31 7.40 6.84 -7.50
N LYS A 32 7.60 7.60 -8.57
CA LYS A 32 7.10 7.27 -9.91
C LYS A 32 7.64 5.95 -10.47
N ASP A 33 8.82 5.54 -10.03
CA ASP A 33 9.51 4.31 -10.41
C ASP A 33 9.19 3.12 -9.49
N ALA A 34 8.13 3.21 -8.67
CA ALA A 34 7.69 2.09 -7.86
C ALA A 34 7.41 0.86 -8.74
N ALA A 35 8.04 -0.26 -8.41
CA ALA A 35 7.91 -1.51 -9.16
C ALA A 35 6.69 -2.32 -8.73
N MET A 36 6.25 -2.12 -7.48
CA MET A 36 5.02 -2.67 -6.95
C MET A 36 4.36 -1.66 -6.02
N VAL A 37 3.06 -1.51 -6.15
CA VAL A 37 2.24 -0.72 -5.23
C VAL A 37 1.03 -1.55 -4.81
N VAL A 38 0.86 -1.70 -3.51
CA VAL A 38 -0.27 -2.38 -2.88
C VAL A 38 -1.17 -1.33 -2.25
N SER A 39 -2.46 -1.40 -2.50
CA SER A 39 -3.49 -0.56 -1.89
C SER A 39 -4.35 -1.40 -0.95
N LEU A 40 -4.47 -1.00 0.30
CA LEU A 40 -5.22 -1.67 1.36
C LEU A 40 -6.41 -0.81 1.79
N ASP A 41 -7.62 -1.37 1.72
CA ASP A 41 -8.85 -0.76 2.23
C ASP A 41 -9.19 -1.33 3.62
N PHE A 42 -8.56 -0.78 4.65
CA PHE A 42 -8.78 -1.24 6.02
C PHE A 42 -10.23 -1.04 6.49
N LYS A 43 -10.93 0.00 6.00
CA LYS A 43 -12.33 0.24 6.32
C LYS A 43 -13.21 -0.91 5.81
N SER A 44 -13.05 -1.28 4.54
CA SER A 44 -13.79 -2.39 3.94
C SER A 44 -13.46 -3.72 4.64
N MET A 45 -12.18 -4.00 4.87
CA MET A 45 -11.74 -5.21 5.56
C MET A 45 -12.30 -5.29 6.99
N ALA A 46 -12.29 -4.19 7.75
CA ALA A 46 -12.85 -4.14 9.09
C ALA A 46 -14.36 -4.37 9.10
N GLN A 47 -15.08 -3.80 8.14
CA GLN A 47 -16.53 -4.02 7.99
C GLN A 47 -16.85 -5.49 7.68
N LYS A 48 -16.08 -6.12 6.79
CA LYS A 48 -16.30 -7.51 6.35
C LYS A 48 -15.84 -8.54 7.37
N SER A 49 -14.82 -8.22 8.16
CA SER A 49 -14.33 -9.11 9.24
C SER A 49 -15.26 -9.18 10.45
N GLY A 50 -16.27 -8.31 10.52
CA GLY A 50 -17.15 -8.24 11.68
C GLY A 50 -16.48 -7.64 12.93
N ILE A 51 -15.29 -7.01 12.78
CA ILE A 51 -14.51 -6.47 13.92
C ILE A 51 -15.28 -5.43 14.72
N ASN A 52 -16.26 -4.78 14.10
CA ASN A 52 -17.17 -3.83 14.72
C ASN A 52 -18.46 -4.50 15.29
N GLY A 53 -18.56 -5.82 15.19
CA GLY A 53 -19.69 -6.61 15.66
C GLY A 53 -19.37 -7.48 16.88
N LYS A 54 -20.29 -8.37 17.24
CA LYS A 54 -20.11 -9.31 18.36
C LYS A 54 -18.88 -10.24 18.24
N GLU A 55 -18.40 -10.47 17.00
CA GLU A 55 -17.23 -11.30 16.74
C GLU A 55 -15.91 -10.48 16.80
N GLY A 56 -16.01 -9.15 16.89
CA GLY A 56 -14.85 -8.26 16.86
C GLY A 56 -13.90 -8.46 18.05
N GLU A 57 -14.43 -8.77 19.23
CA GLU A 57 -13.61 -9.09 20.41
C GLU A 57 -12.72 -10.31 20.15
N SER A 58 -13.24 -11.34 19.45
CA SER A 58 -12.46 -12.52 19.10
C SER A 58 -11.33 -12.20 18.10
N VAL A 59 -11.59 -11.32 17.14
CA VAL A 59 -10.56 -10.89 16.18
C VAL A 59 -9.49 -10.05 16.85
N VAL A 60 -9.87 -9.09 17.68
CA VAL A 60 -8.94 -8.26 18.46
C VAL A 60 -8.11 -9.16 19.40
N THR A 61 -8.74 -10.13 20.07
CA THR A 61 -8.02 -11.09 20.95
C THR A 61 -6.98 -11.88 20.16
N LYS A 62 -7.34 -12.44 19.00
CA LYS A 62 -6.38 -13.18 18.17
C LYS A 62 -5.22 -12.30 17.69
N LEU A 63 -5.49 -11.05 17.30
CA LEU A 63 -4.45 -10.09 16.91
C LEU A 63 -3.51 -9.77 18.09
N THR A 64 -4.07 -9.54 19.29
CA THR A 64 -3.26 -9.29 20.48
C THR A 64 -2.46 -10.52 20.90
N ASP A 65 -2.98 -11.74 20.74
CA ASP A 65 -2.24 -12.98 21.00
C ASP A 65 -1.04 -13.14 20.05
N VAL A 66 -1.23 -12.83 18.75
CA VAL A 66 -0.13 -12.82 17.76
C VAL A 66 0.92 -11.78 18.14
N LEU A 67 0.50 -10.56 18.51
CA LEU A 67 1.43 -9.51 18.94
C LEU A 67 2.21 -9.93 20.20
N LYS A 68 1.56 -10.57 21.16
CA LYS A 68 2.17 -11.07 22.38
C LYS A 68 3.22 -12.16 22.13
N SER A 69 3.10 -12.90 21.04
CA SER A 69 4.10 -13.91 20.66
C SER A 69 5.39 -13.29 20.07
N GLY A 70 5.34 -12.04 19.60
CA GLY A 70 6.46 -11.37 18.95
C GLY A 70 6.95 -10.09 19.66
N LEU A 71 6.19 -9.56 20.62
CA LEU A 71 6.50 -8.33 21.34
C LEU A 71 6.39 -8.54 22.85
N GLU A 72 7.28 -7.92 23.62
CA GLU A 72 7.31 -7.98 25.08
C GLU A 72 7.27 -6.58 25.71
N GLY A 73 6.90 -6.50 26.99
CA GLY A 73 6.94 -5.28 27.78
C GLY A 73 6.12 -4.13 27.21
N GLU A 74 6.69 -2.93 27.19
CA GLU A 74 6.02 -1.71 26.76
C GLU A 74 5.72 -1.68 25.26
N ALA A 75 6.52 -2.37 24.43
CA ALA A 75 6.26 -2.51 23.00
C ALA A 75 4.95 -3.26 22.74
N TYR A 76 4.70 -4.35 23.47
CA TYR A 76 3.43 -5.06 23.43
C TYR A 76 2.27 -4.17 23.91
N ALA A 77 2.43 -3.48 25.04
CA ALA A 77 1.38 -2.61 25.59
C ALA A 77 0.98 -1.49 24.60
N THR A 78 1.96 -0.91 23.91
CA THR A 78 1.69 0.11 22.88
C THR A 78 0.99 -0.50 21.66
N ALA A 79 1.43 -1.64 21.17
CA ALA A 79 0.81 -2.34 20.04
C ALA A 79 -0.62 -2.78 20.37
N GLU A 80 -0.86 -3.31 21.58
CA GLU A 80 -2.18 -3.68 22.07
C GLU A 80 -3.13 -2.47 22.12
N LYS A 81 -2.66 -1.32 22.63
CA LYS A 81 -3.42 -0.07 22.66
C LYS A 81 -3.81 0.39 21.24
N ILE A 82 -2.89 0.30 20.30
CA ILE A 82 -3.14 0.64 18.88
C ILE A 82 -4.21 -0.28 18.29
N VAL A 83 -4.11 -1.59 18.51
CA VAL A 83 -5.08 -2.57 18.00
C VAL A 83 -6.47 -2.35 18.60
N LYS A 84 -6.56 -2.03 19.89
CA LYS A 84 -7.83 -1.74 20.56
C LYS A 84 -8.44 -0.40 20.15
N ASN A 85 -7.62 0.61 19.89
CA ASN A 85 -8.06 1.94 19.49
C ASN A 85 -7.15 2.54 18.40
N PRO A 86 -7.25 2.05 17.15
CA PRO A 86 -6.38 2.50 16.07
C PRO A 86 -6.54 3.99 15.71
N ALA A 87 -7.64 4.63 16.10
CA ALA A 87 -7.84 6.08 15.92
C ALA A 87 -6.89 6.95 16.76
N GLU A 88 -6.25 6.37 17.78
CA GLU A 88 -5.24 7.06 18.60
C GLU A 88 -3.87 7.19 17.89
N THR A 89 -3.65 6.46 16.80
CA THR A 89 -2.42 6.60 15.99
C THR A 89 -2.31 7.97 15.32
N GLY A 90 -3.45 8.65 15.06
CA GLY A 90 -3.52 9.85 14.27
C GLY A 90 -3.49 9.61 12.76
N LEU A 91 -3.49 8.35 12.32
CA LEU A 91 -3.62 7.99 10.91
C LEU A 91 -5.10 7.87 10.52
N SER A 92 -5.41 8.10 9.25
CA SER A 92 -6.76 7.91 8.75
C SER A 92 -7.06 6.41 8.60
N LEU A 93 -8.18 5.99 9.17
CA LEU A 93 -8.69 4.62 9.05
C LEU A 93 -9.70 4.46 7.90
N THR A 94 -10.06 5.56 7.25
CA THR A 94 -11.06 5.59 6.17
C THR A 94 -10.43 5.73 4.80
N ASP A 95 -9.20 6.24 4.74
CA ASP A 95 -8.41 6.34 3.53
C ASP A 95 -7.59 5.06 3.33
N ARG A 96 -7.24 4.74 2.10
CA ARG A 96 -6.42 3.57 1.78
C ARG A 96 -4.99 3.76 2.28
N VAL A 97 -4.39 2.69 2.76
CA VAL A 97 -2.96 2.63 3.04
C VAL A 97 -2.25 1.99 1.85
N TYR A 98 -1.11 2.56 1.47
CA TYR A 98 -0.31 2.02 0.37
C TYR A 98 1.02 1.48 0.87
N LEU A 99 1.39 0.32 0.32
CA LEU A 99 2.76 -0.19 0.44
C LEU A 99 3.39 -0.13 -0.94
N PHE A 100 4.69 0.16 -1.01
CA PHE A 100 5.38 0.12 -2.28
C PHE A 100 6.80 -0.43 -2.15
N VAL A 101 7.32 -0.92 -3.27
CA VAL A 101 8.71 -1.36 -3.46
C VAL A 101 9.25 -0.66 -4.69
N THR A 102 10.45 -0.12 -4.61
CA THR A 102 11.13 0.50 -5.77
C THR A 102 11.95 -0.54 -6.54
N SER A 103 12.14 -0.32 -7.85
CA SER A 103 12.82 -1.28 -8.74
C SER A 103 14.28 -1.54 -8.38
N ASN A 104 14.94 -0.59 -7.74
CA ASN A 104 16.39 -0.63 -7.52
C ASN A 104 16.79 -0.97 -6.09
N SER A 105 15.85 -1.29 -5.23
CA SER A 105 16.17 -1.38 -3.81
C SER A 105 15.47 -2.53 -3.12
N ASN A 106 16.17 -3.13 -2.18
CA ASN A 106 15.60 -3.96 -1.14
C ASN A 106 14.81 -3.09 -0.13
N THR A 107 14.16 -2.01 -0.61
CA THR A 107 13.45 -1.02 0.18
C THR A 107 11.97 -1.22 -0.01
N PHE A 108 11.27 -1.33 1.09
CA PHE A 108 9.81 -1.30 1.14
C PHE A 108 9.35 -0.10 1.94
N ALA A 109 8.19 0.43 1.60
CA ALA A 109 7.65 1.59 2.30
C ALA A 109 6.14 1.46 2.50
N VAL A 110 5.65 2.14 3.53
CA VAL A 110 4.23 2.26 3.86
C VAL A 110 3.86 3.74 3.86
N VAL A 111 2.81 4.08 3.12
CA VAL A 111 2.26 5.44 3.04
C VAL A 111 0.85 5.41 3.60
N ALA A 112 0.55 6.33 4.50
CA ALA A 112 -0.78 6.53 5.07
C ALA A 112 -1.10 8.02 5.18
N LYS A 113 -2.39 8.34 5.12
CA LYS A 113 -2.87 9.70 5.37
C LYS A 113 -2.87 10.00 6.85
N VAL A 114 -2.35 11.16 7.22
CA VAL A 114 -2.45 11.69 8.58
C VAL A 114 -3.78 12.39 8.76
N SER A 115 -4.53 11.99 9.77
CA SER A 115 -5.78 12.63 10.20
C SER A 115 -5.56 13.60 11.36
N SER A 116 -4.50 13.38 12.16
CA SER A 116 -4.12 14.24 13.28
C SER A 116 -2.61 14.17 13.53
N GLU A 117 -1.90 15.21 13.10
CA GLU A 117 -0.44 15.28 13.31
C GLU A 117 -0.07 15.27 14.80
N SER A 118 -0.88 15.88 15.66
CA SER A 118 -0.64 15.90 17.11
C SER A 118 -0.68 14.50 17.72
N LYS A 119 -1.61 13.64 17.28
CA LYS A 119 -1.69 12.24 17.73
C LYS A 119 -0.50 11.43 17.21
N VAL A 120 -0.12 11.59 15.94
CA VAL A 120 1.09 10.95 15.39
C VAL A 120 2.31 11.35 16.20
N ARG A 121 2.48 12.63 16.48
CA ARG A 121 3.57 13.16 17.30
C ARG A 121 3.58 12.52 18.71
N SER A 122 2.43 12.46 19.37
CA SER A 122 2.30 11.84 20.69
C SER A 122 2.65 10.36 20.67
N LEU A 123 2.22 9.64 19.64
CA LEU A 123 2.60 8.23 19.44
C LEU A 123 4.11 8.09 19.28
N MET A 124 4.75 8.90 18.40
CA MET A 124 6.19 8.84 18.19
C MET A 124 6.98 9.21 19.44
N GLN A 125 6.51 10.17 20.24
CA GLN A 125 7.11 10.50 21.54
C GLN A 125 7.03 9.33 22.53
N SER A 126 5.89 8.66 22.63
CA SER A 126 5.73 7.46 23.46
C SER A 126 6.67 6.34 23.02
N LEU A 127 6.81 6.11 21.70
CA LEU A 127 7.76 5.13 21.16
C LEU A 127 9.22 5.50 21.45
N LYS A 128 9.56 6.80 21.44
CA LYS A 128 10.88 7.28 21.83
C LYS A 128 11.17 7.03 23.32
N GLU A 129 10.21 7.33 24.20
CA GLU A 129 10.34 7.09 25.65
C GLU A 129 10.57 5.60 25.96
N GLN A 130 10.03 4.70 25.12
CA GLN A 130 10.24 3.26 25.19
C GLN A 130 11.52 2.78 24.51
N GLY A 131 12.32 3.69 23.94
CA GLY A 131 13.55 3.33 23.22
C GLY A 131 13.33 2.66 21.86
N LEU A 132 12.11 2.67 21.32
CA LEU A 132 11.75 2.06 20.04
C LEU A 132 12.07 2.95 18.85
N CYS A 133 12.21 4.26 19.05
CA CYS A 133 12.68 5.19 18.01
C CYS A 133 13.69 6.19 18.56
N SER A 134 14.44 6.81 17.65
CA SER A 134 15.42 7.85 17.97
C SER A 134 14.73 9.21 18.25
N ASP A 135 15.54 10.24 18.50
CA ASP A 135 15.04 11.61 18.61
C ASP A 135 14.24 12.05 17.39
N LEU A 136 13.14 12.75 17.65
CA LEU A 136 12.34 13.36 16.60
C LEU A 136 13.07 14.61 16.07
N LYS A 137 13.38 14.62 14.79
CA LYS A 137 14.06 15.72 14.10
C LYS A 137 13.12 16.37 13.11
N SER A 138 13.10 17.70 13.06
CA SER A 138 12.28 18.46 12.09
C SER A 138 13.19 18.99 10.99
N GLU A 139 12.85 18.66 9.74
CA GLU A 139 13.60 19.09 8.56
C GLU A 139 12.64 19.21 7.37
N SER A 140 12.75 20.29 6.61
CA SER A 140 12.02 20.48 5.34
C SER A 140 10.50 20.35 5.44
N GLY A 141 9.90 20.80 6.56
CA GLY A 141 8.45 20.73 6.78
C GLY A 141 7.92 19.38 7.23
N CYS A 142 8.81 18.42 7.49
CA CYS A 142 8.47 17.09 8.01
C CYS A 142 9.16 16.85 9.35
N THR A 143 8.56 16.02 10.18
CA THR A 143 9.22 15.43 11.36
C THR A 143 9.63 14.00 11.00
N TRP A 144 10.87 13.63 11.29
CA TRP A 144 11.40 12.29 11.00
C TRP A 144 12.17 11.69 12.18
N THR A 145 12.26 10.37 12.19
CA THR A 145 12.99 9.59 13.21
C THR A 145 13.42 8.25 12.65
N ILE A 146 14.38 7.59 13.29
CA ILE A 146 14.71 6.19 13.05
C ILE A 146 13.78 5.35 13.94
N LEU A 147 13.08 4.39 13.34
CA LEU A 147 12.17 3.46 14.01
C LEU A 147 12.66 2.03 13.74
N GLY A 148 13.30 1.42 14.72
CA GLY A 148 13.96 0.12 14.54
C GLY A 148 14.99 0.16 13.40
N ASN A 149 14.81 -0.69 12.38
CA ASN A 149 15.66 -0.74 11.18
C ASN A 149 15.11 0.10 10.01
N GLY A 150 14.22 1.03 10.28
CA GLY A 150 13.59 1.86 9.27
C GLY A 150 13.64 3.35 9.62
N LEU A 151 13.16 4.15 8.68
CA LEU A 151 12.96 5.59 8.83
C LEU A 151 11.47 5.90 8.75
N CYS A 152 11.01 6.74 9.66
CA CYS A 152 9.65 7.28 9.65
C CYS A 152 9.70 8.79 9.45
N ALA A 153 8.86 9.32 8.56
CA ALA A 153 8.60 10.75 8.44
C ALA A 153 7.11 11.02 8.40
N TYR A 154 6.70 12.18 8.91
CA TYR A 154 5.31 12.62 8.84
C TYR A 154 5.20 14.15 8.81
N ASN A 155 4.07 14.61 8.29
CA ASN A 155 3.60 16.00 8.33
C ASN A 155 2.07 16.01 8.55
N ASN A 156 1.43 17.15 8.34
CA ASN A 156 -0.03 17.28 8.54
C ASN A 156 -0.91 16.50 7.52
N GLY A 157 -0.34 15.85 6.52
CA GLY A 157 -1.13 15.11 5.50
C GLY A 157 -0.63 13.71 5.27
N THR A 158 0.66 13.48 5.45
CA THR A 158 1.35 12.27 5.01
C THR A 158 2.16 11.65 6.14
N PHE A 159 2.04 10.33 6.27
CA PHE A 159 2.91 9.47 7.04
C PHE A 159 3.63 8.53 6.08
N LEU A 160 4.94 8.43 6.18
CA LEU A 160 5.79 7.56 5.38
C LEU A 160 6.75 6.79 6.30
N LEU A 161 6.68 5.46 6.23
CA LEU A 161 7.61 4.55 6.88
C LEU A 161 8.39 3.80 5.80
N VAL A 162 9.71 3.86 5.86
CA VAL A 162 10.62 3.18 4.92
C VAL A 162 11.45 2.18 5.69
N GLY A 163 11.39 0.92 5.27
CA GLY A 163 12.23 -0.15 5.77
C GLY A 163 13.26 -0.58 4.73
N THR A 164 14.45 -0.98 5.18
CA THR A 164 15.49 -1.55 4.35
C THR A 164 15.78 -2.97 4.79
N LEU A 165 15.92 -3.90 3.83
CA LEU A 165 16.33 -5.26 4.14
C LEU A 165 17.83 -5.36 4.45
N TYR A 166 18.62 -4.44 3.88
CA TYR A 166 20.06 -4.37 4.06
C TYR A 166 20.51 -2.90 4.11
N GLY A 167 21.40 -2.57 5.04
CA GLY A 167 22.02 -1.25 5.12
C GLY A 167 21.64 -0.42 6.34
N ASN A 168 22.21 0.78 6.42
CA ASN A 168 21.91 1.75 7.47
C ASN A 168 20.69 2.58 7.06
N PRO A 169 19.62 2.64 7.89
CA PRO A 169 18.45 3.46 7.62
C PRO A 169 18.80 4.95 7.37
N GLU A 170 19.79 5.51 8.07
CA GLU A 170 20.18 6.92 7.91
C GLU A 170 20.55 7.28 6.46
N GLY A 171 21.14 6.33 5.71
CA GLY A 171 21.45 6.54 4.29
C GLY A 171 20.23 6.79 3.39
N MET A 172 19.04 6.46 3.86
CA MET A 172 17.79 6.69 3.15
C MET A 172 17.09 8.02 3.50
N LYS A 173 17.63 8.80 4.45
CA LYS A 173 17.00 10.03 4.94
C LYS A 173 16.65 11.00 3.81
N ASP A 174 17.62 11.31 2.95
CA ASP A 174 17.42 12.30 1.89
C ASP A 174 16.39 11.82 0.86
N THR A 175 16.37 10.53 0.56
CA THR A 175 15.35 9.89 -0.30
C THR A 175 13.97 9.96 0.34
N LEU A 176 13.85 9.62 1.63
CA LEU A 176 12.60 9.72 2.37
C LEU A 176 12.03 11.14 2.34
N LEU A 177 12.88 12.15 2.64
CA LEU A 177 12.48 13.56 2.63
C LEU A 177 12.17 14.06 1.22
N ALA A 178 12.82 13.54 0.18
CA ALA A 178 12.48 13.83 -1.21
C ALA A 178 11.09 13.28 -1.57
N TRP A 179 10.78 12.04 -1.20
CA TRP A 179 9.46 11.45 -1.42
C TRP A 179 8.35 12.19 -0.67
N MET A 180 8.62 12.65 0.55
CA MET A 180 7.65 13.45 1.32
C MET A 180 7.30 14.81 0.69
N ARG A 181 8.15 15.33 -0.21
CA ARG A 181 8.01 16.67 -0.81
C ARG A 181 7.68 16.64 -2.30
N GLN A 182 7.67 15.46 -2.93
CA GLN A 182 7.42 15.38 -4.35
C GLN A 182 5.97 15.77 -4.68
N ASP A 183 5.81 16.39 -5.83
CA ASP A 183 4.51 16.76 -6.36
C ASP A 183 3.85 15.58 -7.12
N THR A 184 2.60 15.77 -7.52
CA THR A 184 1.85 14.74 -8.25
C THR A 184 2.53 14.35 -9.56
N ALA A 185 3.11 15.30 -10.31
CA ALA A 185 3.72 15.04 -11.61
C ALA A 185 4.94 14.11 -11.52
N ASN A 186 5.66 14.19 -10.41
CA ASN A 186 6.87 13.40 -10.13
C ASN A 186 6.59 12.12 -9.33
N SER A 187 5.33 11.88 -8.95
CA SER A 187 4.90 10.73 -8.16
C SER A 187 4.22 9.66 -9.00
N TYR A 188 4.05 8.48 -8.41
CA TYR A 188 3.27 7.37 -8.97
C TYR A 188 1.81 7.76 -9.21
N ALA A 189 1.28 8.73 -8.43
CA ALA A 189 -0.07 9.25 -8.57
C ALA A 189 -0.38 9.86 -9.95
N SER A 190 0.66 10.24 -10.72
CA SER A 190 0.52 10.74 -12.11
C SER A 190 0.41 9.64 -13.16
N THR A 191 0.57 8.37 -12.80
CA THR A 191 0.62 7.26 -13.77
C THR A 191 -0.77 6.68 -14.06
N SER A 192 -0.92 6.09 -15.28
CA SER A 192 -2.11 5.31 -15.65
C SER A 192 -2.31 4.10 -14.72
N ASP A 193 -1.22 3.51 -14.25
CA ASP A 193 -1.22 2.37 -13.34
C ASP A 193 -1.85 2.75 -11.99
N PHE A 194 -1.53 3.93 -11.46
CA PHE A 194 -2.15 4.43 -10.24
C PHE A 194 -3.65 4.69 -10.41
N ALA A 195 -4.06 5.24 -11.57
CA ALA A 195 -5.47 5.44 -11.84
C ALA A 195 -6.25 4.11 -11.79
N LYS A 196 -5.72 3.04 -12.42
CA LYS A 196 -6.30 1.69 -12.34
C LYS A 196 -6.31 1.14 -10.93
N LEU A 197 -5.21 1.29 -10.19
CA LEU A 197 -5.10 0.86 -8.78
C LEU A 197 -6.12 1.56 -7.88
N ARG A 198 -6.32 2.86 -8.05
CA ARG A 198 -7.28 3.67 -7.31
C ARG A 198 -8.72 3.27 -7.60
N ASP A 199 -9.03 3.04 -8.89
CA ASP A 199 -10.39 2.72 -9.36
C ASP A 199 -10.77 1.26 -9.09
N ALA A 200 -9.81 0.40 -8.77
CA ALA A 200 -10.02 -0.98 -8.41
C ALA A 200 -10.79 -1.11 -7.08
N LYS A 201 -11.81 -1.98 -7.07
CA LYS A 201 -12.77 -2.11 -5.97
C LYS A 201 -12.42 -3.18 -4.94
N GLY A 202 -11.32 -3.89 -5.12
CA GLY A 202 -10.85 -4.90 -4.17
C GLY A 202 -10.52 -4.31 -2.79
N ASP A 203 -10.56 -5.15 -1.77
CA ASP A 203 -10.09 -4.81 -0.42
C ASP A 203 -8.57 -4.66 -0.40
N ILE A 204 -7.89 -5.49 -1.20
CA ILE A 204 -6.46 -5.42 -1.48
C ILE A 204 -6.29 -5.34 -2.99
N ASN A 205 -5.62 -4.31 -3.48
CA ASN A 205 -5.28 -4.20 -4.89
C ASN A 205 -3.77 -4.04 -5.03
N ILE A 206 -3.18 -4.72 -6.01
CA ILE A 206 -1.74 -4.74 -6.25
C ILE A 206 -1.49 -4.43 -7.72
N VAL A 207 -0.73 -3.39 -8.00
CA VAL A 207 -0.09 -3.21 -9.29
C VAL A 207 1.38 -3.55 -9.13
N ALA A 208 1.88 -4.44 -9.97
CA ALA A 208 3.29 -4.82 -9.97
C ALA A 208 3.79 -5.01 -11.39
N ASN A 209 5.06 -4.69 -11.61
CA ASN A 209 5.78 -5.10 -12.81
C ASN A 209 6.68 -6.30 -12.52
N MET A 210 7.14 -6.99 -13.56
CA MET A 210 7.90 -8.23 -13.42
C MET A 210 9.32 -8.04 -12.85
N SER A 211 9.81 -6.81 -12.68
CA SER A 211 11.12 -6.55 -12.07
C SER A 211 11.16 -6.86 -10.57
N VAL A 212 10.00 -6.97 -9.91
CA VAL A 212 9.91 -7.37 -8.48
C VAL A 212 10.22 -8.85 -8.25
N LEU A 213 10.15 -9.67 -9.31
CA LEU A 213 10.42 -11.10 -9.19
C LEU A 213 11.92 -11.35 -9.04
N PRO A 214 12.30 -12.42 -8.29
CA PRO A 214 13.68 -12.85 -8.19
C PRO A 214 14.29 -13.12 -9.58
N ARG A 215 15.59 -12.89 -9.69
CA ARG A 215 16.32 -13.00 -10.95
C ARG A 215 16.20 -14.40 -11.56
N GLU A 216 16.16 -15.42 -10.72
CA GLU A 216 16.02 -16.83 -11.10
C GLU A 216 14.68 -17.08 -11.79
N ALA A 217 13.60 -16.49 -11.29
CA ALA A 217 12.27 -16.59 -11.89
C ALA A 217 12.18 -15.86 -13.24
N THR A 218 12.82 -14.69 -13.34
CA THR A 218 12.79 -13.86 -14.55
C THR A 218 13.72 -14.38 -15.65
N MET A 219 14.76 -15.12 -15.32
CA MET A 219 15.73 -15.65 -16.30
C MET A 219 15.08 -16.63 -17.29
N GLN A 220 14.19 -17.50 -16.84
CA GLN A 220 13.45 -18.41 -17.70
C GLN A 220 12.46 -17.66 -18.60
N MET A 221 11.81 -16.62 -18.08
CA MET A 221 10.89 -15.80 -18.86
C MET A 221 11.60 -15.06 -19.98
N ARG A 222 12.81 -14.54 -19.73
CA ARG A 222 13.61 -13.82 -20.73
C ARG A 222 14.04 -14.66 -21.92
N MET A 223 14.18 -15.98 -21.76
CA MET A 223 14.62 -16.87 -22.85
C MET A 223 13.62 -16.96 -24.02
N GLY A 224 12.36 -16.53 -23.83
CA GLY A 224 11.33 -16.52 -24.87
C GLY A 224 10.81 -15.12 -25.23
N MET A 225 11.42 -14.07 -24.66
CA MET A 225 10.97 -12.70 -24.87
C MET A 225 11.74 -12.00 -26.01
N PRO A 226 11.10 -11.06 -26.72
CA PRO A 226 11.78 -10.13 -27.61
C PRO A 226 12.93 -9.40 -26.87
N ALA A 227 14.03 -9.13 -27.58
CA ALA A 227 15.26 -8.59 -26.97
C ALA A 227 15.11 -7.13 -26.47
N ASP A 228 14.16 -6.40 -26.99
CA ASP A 228 13.81 -5.03 -26.65
C ASP A 228 12.81 -4.89 -25.51
N LEU A 229 12.27 -6.01 -25.02
CA LEU A 229 11.29 -6.03 -23.98
C LEU A 229 11.93 -5.95 -22.58
N ARG A 230 11.50 -4.98 -21.79
CA ARG A 230 11.93 -4.85 -20.39
C ARG A 230 10.90 -5.46 -19.45
N LEU A 231 11.38 -6.01 -18.33
CA LEU A 231 10.49 -6.58 -17.30
C LEU A 231 9.57 -5.53 -16.67
N GLU A 232 9.99 -4.28 -16.65
CA GLU A 232 9.21 -3.14 -16.16
C GLU A 232 7.97 -2.85 -17.03
N ASP A 233 8.00 -3.28 -18.30
CA ASP A 233 6.90 -3.06 -19.24
C ASP A 233 5.81 -4.15 -19.13
N ILE A 234 6.11 -5.24 -18.41
CA ILE A 234 5.17 -6.33 -18.12
C ILE A 234 4.55 -6.07 -16.75
N LYS A 235 3.33 -5.58 -16.74
CA LYS A 235 2.61 -5.17 -15.54
C LYS A 235 1.31 -5.93 -15.38
N CYS A 236 0.86 -6.07 -14.15
CA CYS A 236 -0.44 -6.63 -13.83
C CYS A 236 -1.12 -5.89 -12.67
N LEU A 237 -2.44 -5.92 -12.66
CA LEU A 237 -3.28 -5.54 -11.54
C LEU A 237 -3.93 -6.80 -10.97
N LEU A 238 -3.76 -7.00 -9.68
CA LEU A 238 -4.42 -8.03 -8.89
C LEU A 238 -5.40 -7.36 -7.92
N SER A 239 -6.67 -7.75 -7.94
CA SER A 239 -7.68 -7.23 -7.02
C SER A 239 -8.24 -8.38 -6.21
N THR A 240 -8.13 -8.29 -4.89
CA THR A 240 -8.64 -9.30 -3.96
C THR A 240 -9.80 -8.72 -3.18
N THR A 241 -10.94 -9.41 -3.22
CA THR A 241 -12.16 -9.06 -2.49
C THR A 241 -12.53 -10.17 -1.53
N PHE A 242 -12.70 -9.82 -0.26
CA PHE A 242 -13.20 -10.74 0.76
C PHE A 242 -14.72 -10.70 0.77
N GLU A 243 -15.35 -11.85 0.60
CA GLU A 243 -16.80 -12.03 0.67
C GLU A 243 -17.15 -13.13 1.69
N LYS A 244 -18.41 -13.22 2.06
CA LYS A 244 -18.85 -14.25 3.01
C LYS A 244 -18.59 -15.65 2.46
N GLY A 245 -17.64 -16.37 3.08
CA GLY A 245 -17.30 -17.75 2.74
C GLY A 245 -16.44 -17.93 1.48
N LYS A 246 -15.97 -16.84 0.84
CA LYS A 246 -15.06 -16.93 -0.31
C LYS A 246 -14.14 -15.74 -0.41
N VAL A 247 -13.02 -15.93 -1.11
CA VAL A 247 -12.12 -14.87 -1.55
C VAL A 247 -12.16 -14.84 -3.07
N VAL A 248 -12.44 -13.67 -3.63
CA VAL A 248 -12.42 -13.43 -5.08
C VAL A 248 -11.13 -12.73 -5.42
N VAL A 249 -10.42 -13.25 -6.43
CA VAL A 249 -9.18 -12.66 -6.94
C VAL A 249 -9.37 -12.43 -8.43
N ASP A 250 -9.32 -11.16 -8.84
CA ASP A 250 -9.37 -10.73 -10.22
C ASP A 250 -7.96 -10.36 -10.68
N PHE A 251 -7.59 -10.79 -11.87
CA PHE A 251 -6.31 -10.50 -12.49
C PHE A 251 -6.52 -9.76 -13.80
N GLU A 252 -5.84 -8.62 -13.97
CA GLU A 252 -5.81 -7.84 -15.21
C GLU A 252 -4.36 -7.66 -15.66
N SER A 253 -4.07 -7.99 -16.92
CA SER A 253 -2.79 -7.67 -17.56
C SER A 253 -2.77 -6.20 -17.97
N LEU A 254 -1.75 -5.45 -17.56
CA LEU A 254 -1.55 -4.04 -17.89
C LEU A 254 -0.46 -3.85 -18.95
N ILE A 255 -0.31 -4.82 -19.86
CA ILE A 255 0.70 -4.79 -20.92
C ILE A 255 0.21 -3.86 -22.03
N GLU A 256 1.00 -2.82 -22.33
CA GLU A 256 0.72 -1.85 -23.41
C GLU A 256 1.52 -2.16 -24.70
N ASN A 257 2.52 -3.03 -24.63
CA ASN A 257 3.35 -3.41 -25.75
C ASN A 257 2.57 -4.29 -26.73
N LYS A 258 2.37 -3.81 -27.97
CA LYS A 258 1.57 -4.47 -29.00
C LYS A 258 2.12 -5.84 -29.42
N GLU A 259 3.43 -6.02 -29.43
CA GLU A 259 4.06 -7.29 -29.78
C GLU A 259 3.81 -8.36 -28.71
N LEU A 260 3.86 -7.97 -27.44
CA LEU A 260 3.49 -8.82 -26.32
C LEU A 260 2.02 -9.20 -26.34
N ILE A 261 1.15 -8.22 -26.61
CA ILE A 261 -0.29 -8.49 -26.74
C ILE A 261 -0.52 -9.53 -27.82
N ALA A 262 0.09 -9.36 -29.00
CA ALA A 262 -0.03 -10.30 -30.11
C ALA A 262 0.53 -11.70 -29.78
N LEU A 263 1.65 -11.78 -29.06
CA LEU A 263 2.20 -13.05 -28.59
C LEU A 263 1.27 -13.74 -27.59
N TYR A 264 0.71 -12.98 -26.65
CA TYR A 264 -0.24 -13.48 -25.66
C TYR A 264 -1.53 -13.98 -26.32
N GLU A 265 -2.10 -13.22 -27.26
CA GLU A 265 -3.28 -13.60 -28.01
C GLU A 265 -3.05 -14.88 -28.82
N LYS A 266 -1.88 -15.02 -29.44
CA LYS A 266 -1.51 -16.23 -30.16
C LYS A 266 -1.42 -17.47 -29.25
N GLN A 267 -0.89 -17.29 -28.03
CA GLN A 267 -0.80 -18.38 -27.05
C GLN A 267 -2.18 -18.73 -26.47
N THR A 268 -3.04 -17.75 -26.22
CA THR A 268 -4.39 -17.98 -25.68
C THR A 268 -5.33 -18.62 -26.69
N GLN A 269 -5.16 -18.38 -27.97
CA GLN A 269 -5.92 -19.07 -29.03
C GLN A 269 -5.63 -20.57 -29.09
N THR A 270 -4.45 -21.01 -28.64
CA THR A 270 -4.05 -22.42 -28.60
C THR A 270 -4.34 -23.09 -27.27
N SER A 271 -4.72 -22.33 -26.24
CA SER A 271 -5.03 -22.87 -24.91
C SER A 271 -6.51 -23.24 -24.79
N THR A 272 -6.78 -24.48 -24.37
CA THR A 272 -8.14 -24.91 -24.04
C THR A 272 -8.54 -24.27 -22.71
N PRO A 273 -9.68 -23.55 -22.63
CA PRO A 273 -10.13 -23.00 -21.36
C PRO A 273 -10.33 -24.13 -20.36
N LEU A 274 -9.68 -24.05 -19.20
CA LEU A 274 -9.91 -24.97 -18.10
C LEU A 274 -11.33 -24.77 -17.58
N LYS A 275 -12.27 -25.64 -17.97
CA LYS A 275 -13.64 -25.70 -17.43
C LYS A 275 -13.62 -26.58 -16.19
N GLY A 276 -13.77 -25.98 -15.00
CA GLY A 276 -13.89 -26.75 -13.76
C GLY A 276 -13.91 -25.87 -12.53
N THR A 277 -14.52 -26.36 -11.47
CA THR A 277 -14.41 -25.79 -10.14
C THR A 277 -13.10 -26.31 -9.55
N TYR A 278 -12.14 -25.40 -9.27
CA TYR A 278 -10.89 -25.76 -8.61
C TYR A 278 -11.13 -25.82 -7.11
N ILE A 279 -11.12 -27.04 -6.55
CA ILE A 279 -11.10 -27.26 -5.10
C ILE A 279 -9.64 -27.01 -4.65
N CYS A 280 -9.46 -26.20 -3.61
CA CYS A 280 -8.13 -25.94 -3.06
C CYS A 280 -7.48 -27.26 -2.64
N LEU A 281 -6.34 -27.59 -3.25
CA LEU A 281 -5.57 -28.82 -3.00
C LEU A 281 -5.15 -28.99 -1.53
N LEU A 282 -5.15 -27.93 -0.74
CA LEU A 282 -4.91 -27.98 0.71
C LEU A 282 -5.88 -28.89 1.49
N TYR A 283 -7.08 -29.12 0.96
CA TYR A 283 -8.11 -29.97 1.59
C TYR A 283 -8.24 -31.36 0.94
N THR A 284 -7.55 -31.61 -0.16
CA THR A 284 -7.62 -32.89 -0.90
C THR A 284 -6.39 -33.79 -0.70
N SER A 285 -5.36 -33.28 -0.04
CA SER A 285 -4.18 -34.09 0.30
C SER A 285 -4.47 -34.86 1.60
N PRO A 286 -4.53 -36.19 1.59
CA PRO A 286 -4.74 -36.95 2.82
C PRO A 286 -3.61 -36.69 3.80
N SER A 287 -3.94 -36.39 5.04
CA SER A 287 -2.98 -36.23 6.11
C SER A 287 -2.17 -37.52 6.29
N PRO A 288 -0.85 -37.46 6.58
CA PRO A 288 -0.06 -38.65 6.93
C PRO A 288 -0.63 -39.44 8.13
N ARG A 289 -1.60 -38.89 8.85
CA ARG A 289 -2.29 -39.53 9.96
C ARG A 289 -3.53 -40.33 9.55
N ASP A 290 -3.94 -40.26 8.29
CA ASP A 290 -5.10 -40.98 7.76
C ASP A 290 -4.73 -42.30 7.10
N ARG A 291 -3.49 -42.82 7.38
CA ARG A 291 -2.99 -44.15 6.99
C ARG A 291 -2.81 -45.06 8.19
#